data_6dc8df64437e6c1d132a285f39657b22
#
_entry.id   6dc8df64437e6c1d132a285f39657b22
#
_cell.length_a   1.000
_cell.length_b   1.000
_cell.length_c   1.000
_cell.angle_alpha   90.00
_cell.angle_beta   90.00
_cell.angle_gamma   90.00
#
_symmetry.space_group_name_H-M   'P 1'
#
loop_
_entity.id
_entity.type
_entity.pdbx_description
1 polymer ?
#
loop_
_entity_poly.entity_id
_entity_poly.type
_entity_poly.pdbx_seq_one_letter_code
_entity_poly.pdbx_strand_id
1 'polypeptide(L)'
;MRPNRYEDTGNTTGDVSSNTPSTSGRWDLRRLNPPNRLWGSNGVTFGPDGRLYVAQFLAGQISAVDTATGDVDVVVPLDGPVQAPDDLAFGADGSMYIADLTPGRVWRRSPEGAYSLVSDQVQVPNGITCVGDRLFVNEMKMNGRLLELFPDGGDPVVLTDGLALGNAMQLGPDGCLYYPHMIGNQVWRIPPDGGTPELFAEEVDDPVAVRFDRGGVLVVLSRGPAGIVTRIDLATGARSVVVSGVLGLDNAAFDAENRMFVSSFGSGGVTEMREDGRTREIVPRGLSGPFGVTVDLRGTVYAADHYRLASPGDSGEHDSSGVITHELQPFVHGITADDGLLHFASEYGDVRTYDPVHRTTRVRAQGLNEPTGIERSPDGALVVAESGAGRVVRIDGRIDGTDTVTVLAEGLRHPVDIAFDAEGRCYVSDDELGAVLRIDDGGTVTVADGLGAPQGLAVRGDELFTVDVEHRCLRAVSLTTGETRIDAENLAVGLPPGITRTEPALFAAGMPGTPHPFAGLAVAPDGSLLLSANGEGSVLRLSARAPL
;
A
#
# COMPACT_ATOMS: atom_id res chain seq x y z
N MET A 1 4.48 -18.47 -17.97
CA MET A 1 4.43 -18.23 -16.50
C MET A 1 3.44 -17.12 -16.28
N ARG A 2 2.60 -17.20 -15.24
CA ARG A 2 1.71 -16.09 -14.92
C ARG A 2 2.53 -14.97 -14.28
N PRO A 3 2.28 -13.68 -14.59
CA PRO A 3 3.01 -12.58 -13.98
C PRO A 3 2.84 -12.60 -12.46
N ASN A 4 3.94 -12.52 -11.74
CA ASN A 4 3.98 -12.47 -10.28
C ASN A 4 4.83 -11.27 -9.87
N ARG A 5 4.32 -10.41 -8.94
CA ARG A 5 5.08 -9.29 -8.39
C ARG A 5 6.29 -9.74 -7.58
N TYR A 6 6.23 -10.95 -7.05
CA TYR A 6 7.11 -11.43 -5.98
C TYR A 6 8.00 -12.58 -6.41
N GLU A 7 8.20 -12.81 -7.72
CA GLU A 7 9.14 -13.84 -8.15
C GLU A 7 10.52 -13.53 -7.56
N ASP A 8 10.84 -14.27 -6.50
CA ASP A 8 12.19 -14.35 -5.98
C ASP A 8 13.02 -15.18 -6.98
N THR A 9 13.94 -14.52 -7.69
CA THR A 9 14.82 -15.15 -8.67
C THR A 9 15.89 -16.05 -8.03
N GLY A 10 15.74 -16.38 -6.74
CA GLY A 10 16.76 -17.07 -5.95
C GLY A 10 16.85 -18.58 -6.13
N ASN A 11 15.87 -19.30 -6.72
CA ASN A 11 15.94 -20.76 -6.71
C ASN A 11 15.10 -21.53 -7.74
N THR A 12 15.14 -21.20 -9.02
CA THR A 12 14.65 -22.09 -10.07
C THR A 12 15.71 -22.27 -11.16
N THR A 13 16.12 -23.50 -11.39
CA THR A 13 17.01 -23.94 -12.46
C THR A 13 16.32 -23.88 -13.83
N GLY A 14 16.00 -22.69 -14.31
CA GLY A 14 15.39 -22.47 -15.60
C GLY A 14 15.47 -21.01 -16.01
N ASP A 15 16.37 -20.72 -16.93
CA ASP A 15 16.58 -19.49 -17.72
C ASP A 15 16.14 -18.18 -17.07
N VAL A 16 16.84 -17.76 -16.01
CA VAL A 16 16.55 -16.60 -15.15
C VAL A 16 17.38 -15.37 -15.57
N SER A 17 18.00 -15.37 -16.73
CA SER A 17 18.97 -14.33 -17.13
C SER A 17 18.37 -12.96 -17.46
N SER A 18 17.03 -12.82 -17.55
CA SER A 18 16.43 -11.58 -18.06
C SER A 18 15.86 -10.62 -17.01
N ASN A 19 15.75 -10.98 -15.72
CA ASN A 19 15.07 -10.17 -14.69
C ASN A 19 15.95 -9.71 -13.51
N THR A 20 17.25 -10.00 -13.50
CA THR A 20 18.13 -9.50 -12.46
C THR A 20 18.58 -8.08 -12.78
N PRO A 21 18.44 -7.12 -11.85
CA PRO A 21 18.98 -5.77 -12.05
C PRO A 21 20.45 -5.79 -12.40
N SER A 22 20.82 -5.02 -13.42
CA SER A 22 22.20 -4.87 -13.89
C SER A 22 22.59 -3.39 -13.92
N THR A 23 23.88 -3.12 -13.78
CA THR A 23 24.42 -1.75 -13.77
C THR A 23 25.47 -1.56 -14.87
N SER A 24 25.68 -0.31 -15.28
CA SER A 24 26.63 0.10 -16.30
C SER A 24 28.13 -0.04 -15.91
N GLY A 25 28.44 -0.71 -14.83
CA GLY A 25 29.81 -0.79 -14.31
C GLY A 25 30.28 0.45 -13.52
N ARG A 26 29.52 1.53 -13.56
CA ARG A 26 29.73 2.73 -12.74
C ARG A 26 29.24 2.59 -11.31
N TRP A 27 28.32 1.65 -11.09
CA TRP A 27 27.55 1.50 -9.86
C TRP A 27 27.65 0.09 -9.30
N ASP A 28 27.68 0.01 -7.98
CA ASP A 28 27.37 -1.18 -7.21
C ASP A 28 25.95 -1.04 -6.69
N LEU A 29 25.08 -1.99 -7.03
CA LEU A 29 23.68 -2.00 -6.65
C LEU A 29 23.45 -2.99 -5.52
N ARG A 30 22.75 -2.56 -4.45
CA ARG A 30 22.29 -3.44 -3.37
C ARG A 30 20.87 -3.10 -2.93
N ARG A 31 20.13 -4.08 -2.44
CA ARG A 31 18.87 -3.87 -1.73
C ARG A 31 19.14 -3.47 -0.27
N LEU A 32 18.38 -2.51 0.25
CA LEU A 32 18.44 -2.15 1.67
C LEU A 32 17.54 -3.05 2.53
N ASN A 33 16.47 -3.57 1.96
CA ASN A 33 15.59 -4.57 2.56
C ASN A 33 15.23 -5.65 1.52
N PRO A 34 14.86 -6.86 1.96
CA PRO A 34 14.42 -7.89 1.02
C PRO A 34 13.10 -7.49 0.34
N PRO A 35 12.81 -8.03 -0.87
CA PRO A 35 11.50 -7.93 -1.51
C PRO A 35 10.40 -8.45 -0.58
N ASN A 36 9.24 -7.80 -0.61
CA ASN A 36 8.10 -8.21 0.18
C ASN A 36 7.22 -9.18 -0.62
N ARG A 37 6.90 -10.33 -0.03
CA ARG A 37 6.09 -11.36 -0.67
C ARG A 37 4.59 -11.10 -0.56
N LEU A 38 4.15 -10.30 0.42
CA LEU A 38 2.74 -9.97 0.67
C LEU A 38 2.59 -8.47 0.97
N TRP A 39 2.00 -7.72 0.05
CA TRP A 39 1.81 -6.27 0.18
C TRP A 39 0.45 -5.95 0.77
N GLY A 40 0.45 -5.24 1.91
CA GLY A 40 -0.79 -4.81 2.51
C GLY A 40 -1.74 -5.99 2.66
N SER A 41 -1.36 -6.95 3.49
CA SER A 41 -2.17 -8.14 3.76
C SER A 41 -3.46 -7.73 4.47
N ASN A 42 -4.58 -7.89 3.79
CA ASN A 42 -5.92 -7.55 4.26
C ASN A 42 -6.67 -8.81 4.73
N GLY A 43 -7.76 -9.17 4.07
CA GLY A 43 -8.54 -10.34 4.43
C GLY A 43 -7.73 -11.64 4.45
N VAL A 44 -7.92 -12.46 5.47
CA VAL A 44 -7.32 -13.78 5.58
C VAL A 44 -8.34 -14.84 5.96
N THR A 45 -8.27 -16.01 5.30
CA THR A 45 -9.12 -17.16 5.62
C THR A 45 -8.45 -18.46 5.21
N PHE A 46 -8.72 -19.56 5.94
CA PHE A 46 -8.26 -20.88 5.53
C PHE A 46 -9.11 -21.43 4.38
N GLY A 47 -8.46 -21.86 3.32
CA GLY A 47 -9.10 -22.53 2.20
C GLY A 47 -9.38 -24.01 2.46
N PRO A 48 -10.14 -24.65 1.56
CA PRO A 48 -10.47 -26.08 1.67
C PRO A 48 -9.24 -27.01 1.57
N ASP A 49 -8.12 -26.50 1.05
CA ASP A 49 -6.83 -27.19 0.97
C ASP A 49 -5.96 -27.04 2.24
N GLY A 50 -6.46 -26.33 3.26
CA GLY A 50 -5.78 -26.08 4.53
C GLY A 50 -4.74 -24.98 4.51
N ARG A 51 -4.51 -24.30 3.37
CA ARG A 51 -3.62 -23.14 3.29
C ARG A 51 -4.35 -21.87 3.71
N LEU A 52 -3.60 -20.88 4.18
CA LEU A 52 -4.13 -19.55 4.51
C LEU A 52 -4.11 -18.67 3.26
N TYR A 53 -5.29 -18.25 2.80
CA TYR A 53 -5.44 -17.33 1.69
C TYR A 53 -5.42 -15.89 2.20
N VAL A 54 -4.68 -15.04 1.49
CA VAL A 54 -4.42 -13.65 1.88
C VAL A 54 -4.82 -12.73 0.72
N ALA A 55 -5.80 -11.89 0.95
CA ALA A 55 -6.14 -10.80 0.04
C ALA A 55 -5.13 -9.67 0.20
N GLN A 56 -4.69 -9.10 -0.90
CA GLN A 56 -3.67 -8.06 -0.95
C GLN A 56 -4.20 -6.87 -1.76
N PHE A 57 -4.88 -5.96 -1.08
CA PHE A 57 -5.47 -4.79 -1.70
C PHE A 57 -4.45 -3.99 -2.53
N LEU A 58 -3.29 -3.65 -1.93
CA LEU A 58 -2.25 -2.86 -2.59
C LEU A 58 -1.58 -3.60 -3.76
N ALA A 59 -1.44 -4.92 -3.65
CA ALA A 59 -0.84 -5.72 -4.71
C ALA A 59 -1.82 -6.07 -5.84
N GLY A 60 -3.13 -6.06 -5.57
CA GLY A 60 -4.16 -6.51 -6.50
C GLY A 60 -4.12 -8.02 -6.75
N GLN A 61 -3.73 -8.80 -5.74
CA GLN A 61 -3.54 -10.25 -5.84
C GLN A 61 -4.14 -10.97 -4.63
N ILE A 62 -4.38 -12.27 -4.75
CA ILE A 62 -4.60 -13.16 -3.62
C ILE A 62 -3.55 -14.25 -3.67
N SER A 63 -2.91 -14.50 -2.54
CA SER A 63 -1.91 -15.56 -2.39
C SER A 63 -2.37 -16.60 -1.37
N ALA A 64 -1.93 -17.84 -1.53
CA ALA A 64 -2.07 -18.90 -0.56
C ALA A 64 -0.74 -19.14 0.16
N VAL A 65 -0.80 -19.20 1.48
CA VAL A 65 0.35 -19.35 2.36
C VAL A 65 0.30 -20.72 3.05
N ASP A 66 1.37 -21.47 2.96
CA ASP A 66 1.59 -22.62 3.83
C ASP A 66 2.09 -22.10 5.20
N THR A 67 1.27 -22.22 6.23
CA THR A 67 1.60 -21.67 7.57
C THR A 67 2.69 -22.46 8.31
N ALA A 68 3.07 -23.65 7.82
CA ALA A 68 4.16 -24.44 8.38
C ALA A 68 5.52 -24.01 7.82
N THR A 69 5.60 -23.75 6.51
CA THR A 69 6.85 -23.42 5.80
C THR A 69 7.02 -21.92 5.54
N GLY A 70 5.93 -21.16 5.47
CA GLY A 70 5.92 -19.76 5.02
C GLY A 70 5.98 -19.60 3.50
N ASP A 71 5.78 -20.68 2.74
CA ASP A 71 5.73 -20.62 1.29
C ASP A 71 4.48 -19.87 0.81
N VAL A 72 4.64 -19.07 -0.23
CA VAL A 72 3.59 -18.19 -0.78
C VAL A 72 3.41 -18.48 -2.27
N ASP A 73 2.19 -18.85 -2.66
CA ASP A 73 1.80 -19.07 -4.05
C ASP A 73 0.72 -18.07 -4.47
N VAL A 74 0.89 -17.42 -5.62
CA VAL A 74 -0.14 -16.53 -6.18
C VAL A 74 -1.29 -17.35 -6.76
N VAL A 75 -2.51 -17.11 -6.27
CA VAL A 75 -3.73 -17.82 -6.68
C VAL A 75 -4.62 -16.94 -7.56
N VAL A 76 -4.74 -15.67 -7.25
CA VAL A 76 -5.41 -14.65 -8.07
C VAL A 76 -4.34 -13.68 -8.56
N PRO A 77 -3.92 -13.81 -9.83
CA PRO A 77 -2.83 -13.01 -10.39
C PRO A 77 -3.31 -11.64 -10.89
N LEU A 78 -2.34 -10.75 -11.16
CA LEU A 78 -2.57 -9.38 -11.64
C LEU A 78 -3.27 -9.28 -13.00
N ASP A 79 -3.15 -10.30 -13.85
CA ASP A 79 -3.78 -10.38 -15.17
C ASP A 79 -5.22 -10.91 -15.12
N GLY A 80 -5.76 -11.13 -13.92
CA GLY A 80 -7.15 -11.55 -13.70
C GLY A 80 -8.13 -10.36 -13.67
N PRO A 81 -9.43 -10.66 -13.50
CA PRO A 81 -10.46 -9.61 -13.45
C PRO A 81 -10.52 -8.87 -12.12
N VAL A 82 -9.93 -9.41 -11.06
CA VAL A 82 -9.89 -8.82 -9.71
C VAL A 82 -8.78 -7.77 -9.65
N GLN A 83 -9.08 -6.60 -9.11
CA GLN A 83 -8.14 -5.47 -9.14
C GLN A 83 -7.63 -5.06 -7.75
N ALA A 84 -8.52 -5.07 -6.75
CA ALA A 84 -8.23 -4.57 -5.42
C ALA A 84 -8.92 -5.46 -4.35
N PRO A 85 -8.52 -6.75 -4.24
CA PRO A 85 -9.15 -7.68 -3.31
C PRO A 85 -8.84 -7.27 -1.86
N ASP A 86 -9.91 -7.06 -1.06
CA ASP A 86 -9.77 -6.65 0.32
C ASP A 86 -10.11 -7.80 1.29
N ASP A 87 -11.23 -8.49 1.10
CA ASP A 87 -11.58 -9.66 1.91
C ASP A 87 -12.06 -10.82 1.02
N LEU A 88 -12.10 -12.03 1.57
CA LEU A 88 -12.48 -13.24 0.85
C LEU A 88 -13.13 -14.28 1.77
N ALA A 89 -14.02 -15.10 1.19
CA ALA A 89 -14.66 -16.22 1.86
C ALA A 89 -14.74 -17.44 0.95
N PHE A 90 -14.79 -18.65 1.52
CA PHE A 90 -15.03 -19.88 0.78
C PHE A 90 -16.45 -20.37 1.01
N GLY A 91 -17.15 -20.71 -0.07
CA GLY A 91 -18.43 -21.40 -0.05
C GLY A 91 -18.27 -22.90 0.22
N ALA A 92 -19.38 -23.57 0.52
CA ALA A 92 -19.42 -25.02 0.79
C ALA A 92 -18.98 -25.86 -0.42
N ASP A 93 -19.11 -25.32 -1.64
CA ASP A 93 -18.68 -25.94 -2.90
C ASP A 93 -17.18 -25.74 -3.18
N GLY A 94 -16.45 -25.06 -2.29
CA GLY A 94 -15.04 -24.71 -2.45
C GLY A 94 -14.78 -23.52 -3.36
N SER A 95 -15.80 -22.84 -3.85
CA SER A 95 -15.63 -21.56 -4.57
C SER A 95 -15.15 -20.47 -3.64
N MET A 96 -14.24 -19.62 -4.14
CA MET A 96 -13.77 -18.43 -3.45
C MET A 96 -14.61 -17.23 -3.86
N TYR A 97 -15.18 -16.50 -2.90
CA TYR A 97 -15.84 -15.22 -3.10
C TYR A 97 -14.91 -14.09 -2.67
N ILE A 98 -14.81 -13.05 -3.48
CA ILE A 98 -13.80 -11.99 -3.36
C ILE A 98 -14.48 -10.64 -3.35
N ALA A 99 -14.26 -9.87 -2.30
CA ALA A 99 -14.63 -8.46 -2.23
C ALA A 99 -13.55 -7.63 -2.96
N ASP A 100 -13.86 -7.17 -4.16
CA ASP A 100 -13.00 -6.34 -5.00
C ASP A 100 -13.36 -4.87 -4.74
N LEU A 101 -12.69 -4.30 -3.75
CA LEU A 101 -13.12 -3.13 -2.99
C LEU A 101 -13.34 -1.90 -3.86
N THR A 102 -12.31 -1.43 -4.55
CA THR A 102 -12.36 -0.14 -5.26
C THR A 102 -13.21 -0.18 -6.53
N PRO A 103 -13.20 -1.26 -7.34
CA PRO A 103 -14.14 -1.39 -8.46
C PRO A 103 -15.59 -1.60 -8.03
N GLY A 104 -15.85 -1.89 -6.73
CA GLY A 104 -17.21 -2.12 -6.24
C GLY A 104 -17.80 -3.41 -6.76
N ARG A 105 -17.02 -4.48 -6.85
CA ARG A 105 -17.43 -5.78 -7.41
C ARG A 105 -17.27 -6.90 -6.40
N VAL A 106 -18.11 -7.91 -6.53
CA VAL A 106 -17.94 -9.19 -5.83
C VAL A 106 -17.78 -10.29 -6.88
N TRP A 107 -16.67 -11.01 -6.80
CA TRP A 107 -16.34 -12.08 -7.72
C TRP A 107 -16.51 -13.45 -7.08
N ARG A 108 -16.87 -14.46 -7.88
CA ARG A 108 -16.74 -15.88 -7.57
C ARG A 108 -15.63 -16.46 -8.42
N ARG A 109 -14.70 -17.18 -7.79
CA ARG A 109 -13.70 -18.00 -8.47
C ARG A 109 -13.97 -19.46 -8.14
N SER A 110 -14.28 -20.29 -9.16
CA SER A 110 -14.53 -21.71 -8.95
C SER A 110 -13.27 -22.46 -8.52
N PRO A 111 -13.37 -23.68 -7.95
CA PRO A 111 -12.20 -24.51 -7.63
C PRO A 111 -11.27 -24.75 -8.84
N GLU A 112 -11.83 -24.80 -10.07
CA GLU A 112 -11.09 -24.96 -11.33
C GLU A 112 -10.45 -23.66 -11.81
N GLY A 113 -10.71 -22.53 -11.14
CA GLY A 113 -10.11 -21.22 -11.43
C GLY A 113 -10.90 -20.34 -12.39
N ALA A 114 -12.13 -20.68 -12.74
CA ALA A 114 -12.99 -19.83 -13.56
C ALA A 114 -13.60 -18.69 -12.73
N TYR A 115 -13.68 -17.49 -13.32
CA TYR A 115 -14.27 -16.31 -12.67
C TYR A 115 -15.68 -16.04 -13.20
N SER A 116 -16.58 -15.66 -12.29
CA SER A 116 -17.89 -15.09 -12.59
C SER A 116 -18.16 -13.90 -11.69
N LEU A 117 -18.79 -12.85 -12.25
CA LEU A 117 -19.22 -11.69 -11.48
C LEU A 117 -20.49 -12.06 -10.71
N VAL A 118 -20.46 -11.88 -9.38
CA VAL A 118 -21.62 -12.08 -8.50
C VAL A 118 -22.46 -10.80 -8.44
N SER A 119 -21.78 -9.65 -8.24
CA SER A 119 -22.45 -8.35 -8.15
C SER A 119 -21.48 -7.21 -8.49
N ASP A 120 -22.01 -6.17 -9.14
CA ASP A 120 -21.40 -4.85 -9.34
C ASP A 120 -22.23 -3.72 -8.69
N GLN A 121 -23.17 -4.09 -7.79
CA GLN A 121 -24.09 -3.17 -7.12
C GLN A 121 -23.70 -2.88 -5.66
N VAL A 122 -22.54 -3.39 -5.21
CA VAL A 122 -22.01 -3.18 -3.87
C VAL A 122 -20.99 -2.07 -3.91
N GLN A 123 -21.17 -1.04 -3.09
CA GLN A 123 -20.22 0.06 -3.03
C GLN A 123 -19.13 -0.24 -1.98
N VAL A 124 -17.88 -0.21 -2.39
CA VAL A 124 -16.74 -0.47 -1.48
C VAL A 124 -16.96 -1.78 -0.68
N PRO A 125 -17.17 -2.94 -1.36
CA PRO A 125 -17.37 -4.20 -0.66
C PRO A 125 -16.13 -4.55 0.15
N ASN A 126 -16.32 -4.88 1.43
CA ASN A 126 -15.23 -5.27 2.31
C ASN A 126 -15.58 -6.60 3.00
N GLY A 127 -16.01 -6.60 4.26
CA GLY A 127 -16.28 -7.83 4.96
C GLY A 127 -17.23 -8.76 4.20
N ILE A 128 -16.76 -9.97 3.89
CA ILE A 128 -17.50 -10.98 3.15
C ILE A 128 -17.49 -12.31 3.91
N THR A 129 -18.63 -12.99 3.97
CA THR A 129 -18.74 -14.29 4.65
C THR A 129 -19.78 -15.19 4.02
N CYS A 130 -19.55 -16.51 4.07
CA CYS A 130 -20.51 -17.52 3.68
C CYS A 130 -21.15 -18.16 4.91
N VAL A 131 -22.48 -18.37 4.85
CA VAL A 131 -23.26 -19.08 5.85
C VAL A 131 -24.03 -20.19 5.14
N GLY A 132 -23.49 -21.40 5.14
CA GLY A 132 -23.94 -22.46 4.24
C GLY A 132 -23.77 -22.02 2.78
N ASP A 133 -24.88 -22.02 2.02
CA ASP A 133 -24.90 -21.61 0.61
C ASP A 133 -25.22 -20.11 0.42
N ARG A 134 -25.36 -19.36 1.51
CA ARG A 134 -25.68 -17.93 1.48
C ARG A 134 -24.43 -17.09 1.57
N LEU A 135 -24.38 -15.99 0.82
CA LEU A 135 -23.27 -15.07 0.75
C LEU A 135 -23.66 -13.69 1.28
N PHE A 136 -22.91 -13.19 2.24
CA PHE A 136 -23.11 -11.87 2.85
C PHE A 136 -21.91 -10.98 2.63
N VAL A 137 -22.18 -9.68 2.37
CA VAL A 137 -21.13 -8.66 2.19
C VAL A 137 -21.58 -7.37 2.85
N ASN A 138 -20.63 -6.62 3.43
CA ASN A 138 -20.90 -5.27 3.90
C ASN A 138 -20.12 -4.21 3.10
N GLU A 139 -20.63 -2.98 3.14
CA GLU A 139 -20.03 -1.82 2.50
C GLU A 139 -19.17 -1.03 3.50
N MET A 140 -17.90 -0.81 3.17
CA MET A 140 -16.96 -0.03 3.98
C MET A 140 -17.10 1.46 3.69
N LYS A 141 -18.23 2.03 4.04
CA LYS A 141 -18.51 3.47 3.92
C LYS A 141 -19.44 3.96 5.03
N MET A 142 -19.53 5.28 5.20
CA MET A 142 -20.56 5.87 6.07
C MET A 142 -21.94 5.60 5.50
N ASN A 143 -22.87 5.20 6.38
CA ASN A 143 -24.20 4.72 6.00
C ASN A 143 -24.15 3.54 5.02
N GLY A 144 -23.13 2.67 5.18
CA GLY A 144 -22.99 1.45 4.42
C GLY A 144 -24.11 0.45 4.69
N ARG A 145 -24.24 -0.52 3.81
CA ARG A 145 -25.25 -1.60 3.89
C ARG A 145 -24.58 -2.93 4.24
N LEU A 146 -25.31 -3.81 4.90
CA LEU A 146 -25.03 -5.23 4.96
C LEU A 146 -26.03 -5.94 4.05
N LEU A 147 -25.54 -6.72 3.10
CA LEU A 147 -26.30 -7.29 2.00
C LEU A 147 -26.15 -8.80 1.95
N GLU A 148 -27.21 -9.50 1.54
CA GLU A 148 -27.13 -10.86 1.02
C GLU A 148 -27.04 -10.81 -0.51
N LEU A 149 -26.11 -11.56 -1.07
CA LEU A 149 -25.88 -11.70 -2.51
C LEU A 149 -26.23 -13.11 -2.99
N PHE A 150 -26.59 -13.22 -4.25
CA PHE A 150 -27.01 -14.48 -4.86
C PHE A 150 -26.05 -14.87 -5.98
N PRO A 151 -25.10 -15.81 -5.74
CA PRO A 151 -24.08 -16.19 -6.72
C PRO A 151 -24.61 -16.70 -8.05
N ASP A 152 -25.82 -17.27 -8.05
CA ASP A 152 -26.48 -17.80 -9.25
C ASP A 152 -27.39 -16.76 -9.94
N GLY A 153 -27.39 -15.53 -9.47
CA GLY A 153 -28.17 -14.41 -9.99
C GLY A 153 -29.33 -14.00 -9.10
N GLY A 154 -29.62 -12.72 -9.09
CA GLY A 154 -30.65 -12.08 -8.29
C GLY A 154 -30.21 -10.71 -7.79
N ASP A 155 -31.17 -9.86 -7.44
CA ASP A 155 -30.87 -8.55 -6.86
C ASP A 155 -30.42 -8.71 -5.41
N PRO A 156 -29.41 -7.93 -4.96
CA PRO A 156 -28.97 -7.93 -3.57
C PRO A 156 -30.12 -7.60 -2.60
N VAL A 157 -30.18 -8.30 -1.48
CA VAL A 157 -31.13 -8.02 -0.39
C VAL A 157 -30.40 -7.29 0.74
N VAL A 158 -30.91 -6.13 1.13
CA VAL A 158 -30.38 -5.36 2.24
C VAL A 158 -30.91 -5.94 3.56
N LEU A 159 -30.00 -6.42 4.43
CA LEU A 159 -30.34 -6.88 5.77
C LEU A 159 -30.46 -5.70 6.74
N THR A 160 -29.51 -4.77 6.65
CA THR A 160 -29.49 -3.52 7.42
C THR A 160 -28.64 -2.48 6.69
N ASP A 161 -28.81 -1.21 7.06
CA ASP A 161 -28.04 -0.08 6.61
C ASP A 161 -27.47 0.74 7.79
N GLY A 162 -26.90 1.91 7.51
CA GLY A 162 -26.38 2.80 8.54
C GLY A 162 -25.03 2.35 9.13
N LEU A 163 -24.29 1.45 8.46
CA LEU A 163 -22.99 1.03 8.93
C LEU A 163 -21.99 2.22 8.94
N ALA A 164 -21.26 2.35 10.04
CA ALA A 164 -20.18 3.33 10.18
C ALA A 164 -18.84 2.68 9.81
N LEU A 165 -18.59 2.52 8.51
CA LEU A 165 -17.51 1.75 7.91
C LEU A 165 -17.54 0.27 8.35
N GLY A 166 -18.42 -0.52 7.72
CA GLY A 166 -18.43 -1.99 7.89
C GLY A 166 -17.14 -2.61 7.36
N ASN A 167 -16.68 -3.67 8.03
CA ASN A 167 -15.46 -4.39 7.63
C ASN A 167 -15.61 -5.88 7.97
N ALA A 168 -14.54 -6.63 8.11
CA ALA A 168 -14.52 -8.07 8.24
C ALA A 168 -15.52 -8.61 9.28
N MET A 169 -16.44 -9.47 8.83
CA MET A 169 -17.54 -10.01 9.61
C MET A 169 -17.54 -11.53 9.65
N GLN A 170 -18.22 -12.12 10.62
CA GLN A 170 -18.37 -13.57 10.74
C GLN A 170 -19.69 -13.96 11.42
N LEU A 171 -20.19 -15.16 11.09
CA LEU A 171 -21.27 -15.80 11.83
C LEU A 171 -20.79 -16.27 13.20
N GLY A 172 -21.48 -15.85 14.25
CA GLY A 172 -21.24 -16.30 15.61
C GLY A 172 -21.91 -17.65 15.94
N PRO A 173 -21.51 -18.28 17.05
CA PRO A 173 -22.07 -19.56 17.49
C PRO A 173 -23.54 -19.46 17.91
N ASP A 174 -24.05 -18.25 18.16
CA ASP A 174 -25.46 -17.96 18.43
C ASP A 174 -26.30 -17.82 17.15
N GLY A 175 -25.69 -17.97 15.97
CA GLY A 175 -26.35 -17.88 14.68
C GLY A 175 -26.56 -16.46 14.16
N CYS A 176 -25.97 -15.42 14.79
CA CYS A 176 -26.00 -14.05 14.30
C CYS A 176 -24.72 -13.71 13.51
N LEU A 177 -24.85 -12.84 12.51
CA LEU A 177 -23.72 -12.19 11.84
C LEU A 177 -23.21 -11.05 12.73
N TYR A 178 -21.92 -11.09 13.07
CA TYR A 178 -21.24 -10.04 13.82
C TYR A 178 -20.41 -9.20 12.87
N TYR A 179 -20.44 -7.88 13.03
CA TYR A 179 -19.74 -6.93 12.18
C TYR A 179 -19.30 -5.68 12.95
N PRO A 180 -18.15 -5.06 12.58
CA PRO A 180 -17.68 -3.86 13.24
C PRO A 180 -18.34 -2.61 12.65
N HIS A 181 -18.51 -1.58 13.48
CA HIS A 181 -18.63 -0.18 13.11
C HIS A 181 -17.31 0.51 13.45
N MET A 182 -16.38 0.58 12.49
CA MET A 182 -15.00 1.02 12.74
C MET A 182 -14.95 2.39 13.41
N ILE A 183 -15.59 3.40 12.85
CA ILE A 183 -15.59 4.76 13.40
C ILE A 183 -16.44 4.86 14.68
N GLY A 184 -17.41 3.97 14.84
CA GLY A 184 -18.27 3.93 16.01
C GLY A 184 -17.64 3.30 17.25
N ASN A 185 -16.49 2.65 17.12
CA ASN A 185 -15.86 1.84 18.18
C ASN A 185 -16.81 0.78 18.76
N GLN A 186 -17.58 0.15 17.88
CA GLN A 186 -18.65 -0.76 18.23
C GLN A 186 -18.61 -2.05 17.43
N VAL A 187 -19.15 -3.11 18.03
CA VAL A 187 -19.49 -4.37 17.37
C VAL A 187 -21.00 -4.56 17.42
N TRP A 188 -21.59 -4.83 16.30
CA TRP A 188 -23.02 -5.08 16.12
C TRP A 188 -23.27 -6.51 15.67
N ARG A 189 -24.51 -7.00 15.83
CA ARG A 189 -24.94 -8.30 15.32
C ARG A 189 -26.34 -8.24 14.74
N ILE A 190 -26.64 -9.15 13.80
CA ILE A 190 -27.95 -9.31 13.18
C ILE A 190 -28.17 -10.78 12.76
N PRO A 191 -29.39 -11.35 12.88
CA PRO A 191 -29.68 -12.65 12.29
C PRO A 191 -29.49 -12.63 10.76
N PRO A 192 -28.99 -13.73 10.14
CA PRO A 192 -28.86 -13.80 8.68
C PRO A 192 -30.18 -13.61 7.92
N ASP A 193 -31.31 -13.92 8.55
CA ASP A 193 -32.65 -13.73 7.97
C ASP A 193 -33.17 -12.28 8.10
N GLY A 194 -32.31 -11.37 8.57
CA GLY A 194 -32.67 -9.98 8.80
C GLY A 194 -33.31 -9.75 10.17
N GLY A 195 -33.83 -8.55 10.39
CA GLY A 195 -34.39 -8.12 11.66
C GLY A 195 -33.80 -6.82 12.15
N THR A 196 -33.98 -6.52 13.43
CA THR A 196 -33.39 -5.33 14.04
C THR A 196 -31.96 -5.63 14.45
N PRO A 197 -30.94 -4.86 13.96
CA PRO A 197 -29.59 -5.03 14.42
C PRO A 197 -29.45 -4.68 15.90
N GLU A 198 -28.60 -5.41 16.60
CA GLU A 198 -28.36 -5.22 18.02
C GLU A 198 -26.90 -4.77 18.27
N LEU A 199 -26.73 -3.75 19.09
CA LEU A 199 -25.41 -3.37 19.60
C LEU A 199 -24.93 -4.46 20.57
N PHE A 200 -23.84 -5.14 20.20
CA PHE A 200 -23.29 -6.21 21.04
C PHE A 200 -22.20 -5.71 21.98
N ALA A 201 -21.28 -4.88 21.48
CA ALA A 201 -20.20 -4.33 22.29
C ALA A 201 -19.87 -2.88 21.87
N GLU A 202 -19.56 -2.05 22.83
CA GLU A 202 -19.07 -0.69 22.66
C GLU A 202 -17.73 -0.49 23.37
N GLU A 203 -17.07 0.63 23.13
CA GLU A 203 -15.71 0.91 23.62
C GLU A 203 -14.69 -0.15 23.18
N VAL A 204 -14.80 -0.59 21.93
CA VAL A 204 -13.80 -1.44 21.26
C VAL A 204 -12.98 -0.53 20.35
N ASP A 205 -11.71 -0.38 20.65
CA ASP A 205 -10.83 0.58 19.96
C ASP A 205 -10.69 0.26 18.47
N ASP A 206 -11.17 1.17 17.61
CA ASP A 206 -11.04 1.18 16.15
C ASP A 206 -11.15 -0.23 15.49
N PRO A 207 -12.31 -0.95 15.70
CA PRO A 207 -12.45 -2.37 15.34
C PRO A 207 -12.47 -2.53 13.82
N VAL A 208 -11.55 -3.32 13.27
CA VAL A 208 -11.45 -3.61 11.84
C VAL A 208 -12.00 -4.99 11.48
N ALA A 209 -11.85 -5.97 12.34
CA ALA A 209 -12.35 -7.33 12.09
C ALA A 209 -12.97 -7.94 13.35
N VAL A 210 -14.00 -8.72 13.12
CA VAL A 210 -14.61 -9.60 14.12
C VAL A 210 -14.50 -11.05 13.65
N ARG A 211 -13.95 -11.90 14.50
CA ARG A 211 -13.75 -13.32 14.24
C ARG A 211 -14.11 -14.14 15.47
N PHE A 212 -14.40 -15.40 15.28
CA PHE A 212 -14.59 -16.34 16.38
C PHE A 212 -13.49 -17.38 16.40
N ASP A 213 -12.92 -17.58 17.57
CA ASP A 213 -12.04 -18.73 17.77
C ASP A 213 -12.86 -20.04 17.82
N ARG A 214 -12.16 -21.18 17.81
CA ARG A 214 -12.82 -22.50 17.83
C ARG A 214 -13.59 -22.78 19.12
N GLY A 215 -13.33 -22.03 20.18
CA GLY A 215 -14.05 -22.08 21.46
C GLY A 215 -15.30 -21.20 21.49
N GLY A 216 -15.56 -20.43 20.43
CA GLY A 216 -16.70 -19.51 20.35
C GLY A 216 -16.47 -18.16 21.05
N VAL A 217 -15.22 -17.82 21.39
CA VAL A 217 -14.87 -16.49 21.90
C VAL A 217 -14.82 -15.50 20.74
N LEU A 218 -15.46 -14.36 20.87
CA LEU A 218 -15.35 -13.27 19.91
C LEU A 218 -13.99 -12.60 20.03
N VAL A 219 -13.29 -12.49 18.91
CA VAL A 219 -11.99 -11.83 18.78
C VAL A 219 -12.15 -10.63 17.86
N VAL A 220 -11.83 -9.45 18.38
CA VAL A 220 -11.90 -8.18 17.64
C VAL A 220 -10.50 -7.62 17.47
N LEU A 221 -10.13 -7.32 16.24
CA LEU A 221 -8.86 -6.71 15.89
C LEU A 221 -9.03 -5.21 15.71
N SER A 222 -8.07 -4.44 16.23
CA SER A 222 -8.01 -2.97 16.10
C SER A 222 -6.93 -2.56 15.11
N ARG A 223 -7.26 -1.67 14.18
CA ARG A 223 -6.34 -1.27 13.08
C ARG A 223 -5.22 -0.31 13.47
N GLY A 224 -5.16 0.12 14.71
CA GLY A 224 -4.19 1.12 15.19
C GLY A 224 -2.73 0.63 15.21
N PRO A 225 -1.79 1.50 15.63
CA PRO A 225 -0.36 1.17 15.63
C PRO A 225 0.05 0.16 16.70
N ALA A 226 -0.75 -0.01 17.75
CA ALA A 226 -0.41 -0.84 18.90
C ALA A 226 -0.68 -2.34 18.70
N GLY A 227 -1.45 -2.73 17.66
CA GLY A 227 -1.82 -4.13 17.43
C GLY A 227 -2.69 -4.68 18.56
N ILE A 228 -3.78 -3.98 18.87
CA ILE A 228 -4.71 -4.35 19.94
C ILE A 228 -5.64 -5.47 19.47
N VAL A 229 -5.79 -6.49 20.30
CA VAL A 229 -6.76 -7.57 20.13
C VAL A 229 -7.63 -7.66 21.38
N THR A 230 -8.95 -7.50 21.19
CA THR A 230 -9.95 -7.63 22.26
C THR A 230 -10.68 -8.97 22.11
N ARG A 231 -10.69 -9.78 23.16
CA ARG A 231 -11.44 -11.04 23.24
C ARG A 231 -12.63 -10.85 24.14
N ILE A 232 -13.81 -11.29 23.70
CA ILE A 232 -15.07 -11.13 24.44
C ILE A 232 -15.77 -12.49 24.54
N ASP A 233 -16.01 -12.94 25.76
CA ASP A 233 -16.83 -14.13 26.02
C ASP A 233 -18.31 -13.80 25.82
N LEU A 234 -18.98 -14.52 24.92
CA LEU A 234 -20.37 -14.21 24.57
C LEU A 234 -21.37 -14.43 25.72
N ALA A 235 -21.09 -15.38 26.61
CA ALA A 235 -22.02 -15.75 27.67
C ALA A 235 -21.95 -14.78 28.87
N THR A 236 -20.76 -14.28 29.18
CA THR A 236 -20.51 -13.46 30.36
C THR A 236 -20.27 -11.99 30.02
N GLY A 237 -19.93 -11.66 28.78
CA GLY A 237 -19.46 -10.34 28.36
C GLY A 237 -18.06 -9.99 28.90
N ALA A 238 -17.37 -10.94 29.51
CA ALA A 238 -16.02 -10.70 30.04
C ALA A 238 -15.04 -10.39 28.89
N ARG A 239 -14.21 -9.35 29.12
CA ARG A 239 -13.25 -8.87 28.12
C ARG A 239 -11.81 -9.08 28.58
N SER A 240 -10.96 -9.44 27.65
CA SER A 240 -9.50 -9.36 27.81
C SER A 240 -8.89 -8.64 26.62
N VAL A 241 -7.86 -7.85 26.87
CA VAL A 241 -7.18 -7.03 25.84
C VAL A 241 -5.70 -7.36 25.86
N VAL A 242 -5.14 -7.61 24.69
CA VAL A 242 -3.70 -7.78 24.49
C VAL A 242 -3.19 -6.77 23.50
N VAL A 243 -1.93 -6.36 23.70
CA VAL A 243 -1.19 -5.46 22.81
C VAL A 243 -0.05 -6.26 22.21
N SER A 244 -0.12 -6.51 20.91
CA SER A 244 0.85 -7.38 20.21
C SER A 244 2.02 -6.62 19.59
N GLY A 245 1.86 -5.30 19.37
CA GLY A 245 2.81 -4.50 18.60
C GLY A 245 2.79 -4.77 17.09
N VAL A 246 1.88 -5.60 16.58
CA VAL A 246 1.68 -5.76 15.13
C VAL A 246 0.88 -4.56 14.62
N LEU A 247 1.58 -3.65 13.99
CA LEU A 247 1.01 -2.42 13.45
C LEU A 247 -0.03 -2.70 12.38
N GLY A 248 -1.14 -1.97 12.40
CA GLY A 248 -2.13 -2.01 11.32
C GLY A 248 -2.74 -3.39 11.14
N LEU A 249 -3.19 -4.03 12.21
CA LEU A 249 -3.97 -5.27 12.11
C LEU A 249 -5.17 -5.04 11.19
N ASP A 250 -5.45 -6.05 10.34
CA ASP A 250 -6.59 -6.01 9.44
C ASP A 250 -7.57 -7.15 9.73
N ASN A 251 -7.10 -8.37 9.64
CA ASN A 251 -7.95 -9.54 9.73
C ASN A 251 -7.27 -10.69 10.48
N ALA A 252 -8.06 -11.72 10.85
CA ALA A 252 -7.56 -12.94 11.46
C ALA A 252 -8.27 -14.18 10.94
N ALA A 253 -7.57 -15.31 11.00
CA ALA A 253 -8.13 -16.63 10.77
C ALA A 253 -7.61 -17.62 11.80
N PHE A 254 -8.44 -18.62 12.14
CA PHE A 254 -8.09 -19.70 13.05
C PHE A 254 -7.99 -21.02 12.31
N ASP A 255 -6.89 -21.74 12.51
CA ASP A 255 -6.71 -23.09 11.96
C ASP A 255 -7.47 -24.15 12.77
N ALA A 256 -7.29 -25.43 12.39
CA ALA A 256 -7.94 -26.55 13.07
C ALA A 256 -7.49 -26.72 14.53
N GLU A 257 -6.28 -26.30 14.86
CA GLU A 257 -5.68 -26.34 16.19
C GLU A 257 -5.98 -25.09 17.04
N ASN A 258 -6.84 -24.20 16.55
CA ASN A 258 -7.19 -22.93 17.17
C ASN A 258 -6.02 -21.94 17.27
N ARG A 259 -5.02 -22.05 16.39
CA ARG A 259 -3.96 -21.04 16.28
C ARG A 259 -4.47 -19.87 15.46
N MET A 260 -4.22 -18.66 15.94
CA MET A 260 -4.63 -17.43 15.29
C MET A 260 -3.52 -16.90 14.37
N PHE A 261 -3.88 -16.60 13.13
CA PHE A 261 -3.02 -15.96 12.15
C PHE A 261 -3.63 -14.62 11.79
N VAL A 262 -2.81 -13.56 11.86
CA VAL A 262 -3.25 -12.18 11.61
C VAL A 262 -2.53 -11.59 10.41
N SER A 263 -3.22 -10.69 9.73
CA SER A 263 -2.71 -9.86 8.64
C SER A 263 -2.48 -8.43 9.11
N SER A 264 -1.70 -7.68 8.32
CA SER A 264 -1.45 -6.26 8.53
C SER A 264 -1.58 -5.50 7.21
N PHE A 265 -2.54 -4.59 7.12
CA PHE A 265 -2.69 -3.73 5.94
C PHE A 265 -1.50 -2.78 5.76
N GLY A 266 -0.85 -2.38 6.86
CA GLY A 266 0.22 -1.38 6.84
C GLY A 266 1.61 -1.96 6.52
N SER A 267 1.87 -3.22 6.89
CA SER A 267 3.20 -3.82 6.74
C SER A 267 3.24 -5.11 5.93
N GLY A 268 2.08 -5.65 5.56
CA GLY A 268 1.98 -6.92 4.87
C GLY A 268 2.35 -8.11 5.77
N GLY A 269 2.74 -9.22 5.13
CA GLY A 269 3.13 -10.43 5.83
C GLY A 269 1.96 -11.18 6.48
N VAL A 270 2.28 -12.25 7.19
CA VAL A 270 1.37 -13.06 8.02
C VAL A 270 2.06 -13.36 9.34
N THR A 271 1.37 -13.15 10.43
CA THR A 271 1.88 -13.37 11.79
C THR A 271 0.98 -14.33 12.56
N GLU A 272 1.54 -15.41 13.12
CA GLU A 272 0.86 -16.20 14.14
C GLU A 272 0.89 -15.42 15.46
N MET A 273 -0.27 -15.28 16.09
CA MET A 273 -0.41 -14.55 17.36
C MET A 273 -1.03 -15.44 18.42
N ARG A 274 -0.38 -15.53 19.57
CA ARG A 274 -0.87 -16.27 20.73
C ARG A 274 -1.81 -15.42 21.57
N GLU A 275 -2.59 -16.05 22.44
CA GLU A 275 -3.54 -15.38 23.33
C GLU A 275 -2.87 -14.37 24.28
N ASP A 276 -1.61 -14.55 24.61
CA ASP A 276 -0.82 -13.64 25.45
C ASP A 276 -0.15 -12.50 24.65
N GLY A 277 -0.46 -12.38 23.37
CA GLY A 277 0.08 -11.35 22.46
C GLY A 277 1.46 -11.67 21.89
N ARG A 278 2.11 -12.77 22.27
CA ARG A 278 3.37 -13.18 21.63
C ARG A 278 3.13 -13.59 20.19
N THR A 279 4.07 -13.21 19.33
CA THR A 279 3.94 -13.37 17.88
C THR A 279 5.08 -14.21 17.29
N ARG A 280 4.78 -14.86 16.16
CA ARG A 280 5.76 -15.51 15.30
C ARG A 280 5.45 -15.14 13.85
N GLU A 281 6.38 -14.53 13.14
CA GLU A 281 6.20 -14.27 11.71
C GLU A 281 6.22 -15.59 10.92
N ILE A 282 5.20 -15.76 10.07
CA ILE A 282 5.10 -16.86 9.11
C ILE A 282 5.63 -16.39 7.77
N VAL A 283 5.14 -15.27 7.28
CA VAL A 283 5.69 -14.53 6.15
C VAL A 283 6.15 -13.18 6.68
N PRO A 284 7.42 -12.83 6.52
CA PRO A 284 7.95 -11.56 7.03
C PRO A 284 7.19 -10.36 6.50
N ARG A 285 7.04 -9.35 7.33
CA ARG A 285 6.53 -8.03 6.97
C ARG A 285 7.61 -7.26 6.21
N GLY A 286 7.23 -6.36 5.33
CA GLY A 286 8.17 -5.58 4.51
C GLY A 286 7.56 -4.29 4.01
N LEU A 287 8.21 -3.60 3.07
CA LEU A 287 7.62 -2.47 2.36
C LEU A 287 6.58 -2.98 1.37
N SER A 288 5.48 -2.24 1.23
CA SER A 288 4.33 -2.61 0.40
C SER A 288 4.36 -1.95 -1.00
N GLY A 289 5.54 -1.86 -1.60
CA GLY A 289 5.75 -1.17 -2.87
C GLY A 289 5.89 0.34 -2.64
N PRO A 290 6.98 0.77 -1.98
CA PRO A 290 7.19 2.16 -1.59
C PRO A 290 7.19 3.08 -2.80
N PHE A 291 6.66 4.28 -2.64
CA PHE A 291 6.63 5.32 -3.65
C PHE A 291 7.83 6.25 -3.54
N GLY A 292 7.70 7.35 -2.84
CA GLY A 292 8.79 8.27 -2.59
C GLY A 292 9.86 7.66 -1.67
N VAL A 293 11.10 8.02 -1.91
CA VAL A 293 12.25 7.69 -1.05
C VAL A 293 13.06 8.96 -0.81
N THR A 294 13.56 9.12 0.39
CA THR A 294 14.42 10.24 0.77
C THR A 294 15.47 9.81 1.79
N VAL A 295 16.40 10.70 2.10
CA VAL A 295 17.43 10.49 3.09
C VAL A 295 17.69 11.77 3.86
N ASP A 296 17.78 11.67 5.18
CA ASP A 296 18.14 12.81 6.02
C ASP A 296 19.67 13.09 6.01
N LEU A 297 20.07 14.20 6.60
CA LEU A 297 21.48 14.60 6.71
C LEU A 297 22.35 13.63 7.53
N ARG A 298 21.73 12.71 8.28
CA ARG A 298 22.42 11.67 9.07
C ARG A 298 22.59 10.37 8.28
N GLY A 299 22.00 10.30 7.07
CA GLY A 299 22.02 9.12 6.21
C GLY A 299 20.93 8.12 6.50
N THR A 300 19.92 8.47 7.32
CA THR A 300 18.72 7.62 7.52
C THR A 300 17.83 7.70 6.29
N VAL A 301 17.53 6.53 5.72
CA VAL A 301 16.66 6.43 4.55
C VAL A 301 15.22 6.30 5.00
N TYR A 302 14.33 7.06 4.38
CA TYR A 302 12.88 6.99 4.60
C TYR A 302 12.16 6.68 3.30
N ALA A 303 11.06 5.97 3.42
CA ALA A 303 10.17 5.63 2.31
C ALA A 303 8.73 5.99 2.65
N ALA A 304 8.01 6.54 1.68
CA ALA A 304 6.55 6.67 1.70
C ALA A 304 5.96 5.33 1.25
N ASP A 305 5.39 4.58 2.19
CA ASP A 305 4.97 3.20 1.96
C ASP A 305 3.46 3.06 2.18
N HIS A 306 2.67 3.64 1.27
CA HIS A 306 1.20 3.66 1.24
C HIS A 306 0.54 4.15 2.54
N TYR A 307 0.54 3.33 3.59
CA TYR A 307 -0.12 3.61 4.87
C TYR A 307 0.83 4.07 5.96
N ARG A 308 2.11 4.26 5.66
CA ARG A 308 3.10 4.58 6.68
C ARG A 308 4.33 5.32 6.14
N LEU A 309 4.99 6.01 7.05
CA LEU A 309 6.37 6.43 6.89
C LEU A 309 7.26 5.32 7.45
N ALA A 310 8.16 4.79 6.63
CA ALA A 310 9.00 3.67 6.99
C ALA A 310 10.47 3.91 6.64
N SER A 311 11.38 3.18 7.30
CA SER A 311 12.79 3.12 6.94
C SER A 311 13.18 1.69 6.65
N PRO A 312 13.78 1.38 5.50
CA PRO A 312 14.52 0.14 5.32
C PRO A 312 15.73 0.16 6.24
N GLY A 313 15.92 -0.89 7.04
CA GLY A 313 17.03 -0.97 7.98
C GLY A 313 18.37 -1.15 7.27
N ASP A 314 19.25 -0.19 7.36
CA ASP A 314 20.63 -0.27 6.82
C ASP A 314 21.65 -0.73 7.88
N SER A 315 21.26 -0.98 9.12
CA SER A 315 22.17 -1.06 10.27
C SER A 315 22.36 -2.43 10.91
N GLY A 316 21.94 -3.55 10.30
CA GLY A 316 22.25 -4.89 10.82
C GLY A 316 21.66 -5.28 12.18
N GLU A 317 20.93 -4.39 12.86
CA GLU A 317 20.11 -4.70 14.04
C GLU A 317 18.63 -4.72 13.63
N HIS A 318 18.13 -5.88 13.26
CA HIS A 318 16.82 -6.00 12.60
C HIS A 318 15.84 -6.83 13.40
N ASP A 319 14.59 -6.36 13.41
CA ASP A 319 13.47 -7.28 13.36
C ASP A 319 13.58 -8.09 12.04
N SER A 320 12.88 -9.19 11.92
CA SER A 320 12.99 -10.13 10.80
C SER A 320 12.76 -9.49 9.41
N SER A 321 12.14 -8.30 9.36
CA SER A 321 11.81 -7.59 8.12
C SER A 321 12.87 -6.54 7.69
N GLY A 322 13.73 -6.10 8.60
CA GLY A 322 14.66 -5.00 8.33
C GLY A 322 13.98 -3.68 7.99
N VAL A 323 12.72 -3.48 8.34
CA VAL A 323 11.93 -2.28 8.08
C VAL A 323 11.37 -1.70 9.38
N ILE A 324 11.68 -0.44 9.64
CA ILE A 324 11.18 0.30 10.80
C ILE A 324 9.99 1.15 10.35
N THR A 325 8.86 1.07 11.04
CA THR A 325 7.74 1.99 10.86
C THR A 325 7.85 3.15 11.83
N HIS A 326 7.82 4.37 11.32
CA HIS A 326 7.86 5.59 12.13
C HIS A 326 6.47 6.06 12.52
N GLU A 327 5.53 6.07 11.58
CA GLU A 327 4.17 6.54 11.80
C GLU A 327 3.21 5.92 10.78
N LEU A 328 1.96 5.65 11.19
CA LEU A 328 0.86 5.37 10.27
C LEU A 328 0.37 6.68 9.68
N GLN A 329 0.41 6.79 8.37
CA GLN A 329 -0.08 7.93 7.61
C GLN A 329 -0.84 7.42 6.39
N PRO A 330 -2.07 7.84 6.16
CA PRO A 330 -2.86 7.30 5.06
C PRO A 330 -2.34 7.77 3.70
N PHE A 331 -2.07 6.83 2.82
CA PHE A 331 -1.77 7.02 1.40
C PHE A 331 -0.65 8.04 1.11
N VAL A 332 0.46 7.93 1.85
CA VAL A 332 1.66 8.72 1.59
C VAL A 332 2.24 8.38 0.22
N HIS A 333 2.67 9.39 -0.52
CA HIS A 333 3.15 9.23 -1.89
C HIS A 333 4.60 9.76 -2.06
N GLY A 334 4.81 11.03 -2.37
CA GLY A 334 6.14 11.63 -2.38
C GLY A 334 6.62 11.99 -0.98
N ILE A 335 7.92 11.95 -0.74
CA ILE A 335 8.53 12.29 0.54
C ILE A 335 9.88 12.99 0.34
N THR A 336 10.15 14.03 1.13
CA THR A 336 11.47 14.65 1.26
C THR A 336 11.79 14.89 2.74
N ALA A 337 13.07 14.90 3.10
CA ALA A 337 13.52 15.12 4.46
C ALA A 337 14.35 16.40 4.58
N ASP A 338 14.22 17.07 5.70
CA ASP A 338 15.15 18.12 6.10
C ASP A 338 15.86 17.78 7.42
N ASP A 339 16.32 18.77 8.17
CA ASP A 339 17.09 18.58 9.42
C ASP A 339 16.17 18.09 10.56
N GLY A 340 15.62 16.89 10.39
CA GLY A 340 14.85 16.18 11.40
C GLY A 340 13.34 16.14 11.17
N LEU A 341 12.85 16.72 10.09
CA LEU A 341 11.43 16.65 9.69
C LEU A 341 11.26 15.86 8.41
N LEU A 342 10.11 15.23 8.25
CA LEU A 342 9.69 14.56 7.03
C LEU A 342 8.51 15.31 6.41
N HIS A 343 8.64 15.66 5.14
CA HIS A 343 7.58 16.31 4.37
C HIS A 343 7.07 15.33 3.33
N PHE A 344 5.76 15.17 3.21
CA PHE A 344 5.19 14.21 2.29
C PHE A 344 3.88 14.69 1.69
N ALA A 345 3.62 14.23 0.47
CA ALA A 345 2.35 14.35 -0.20
C ALA A 345 1.47 13.13 0.11
N SER A 346 0.16 13.31 0.05
CA SER A 346 -0.82 12.25 0.25
C SER A 346 -1.84 12.29 -0.89
N GLU A 347 -2.29 11.12 -1.33
CA GLU A 347 -3.36 11.03 -2.33
C GLU A 347 -4.69 11.65 -1.92
N TYR A 348 -4.87 11.98 -0.63
CA TYR A 348 -6.00 12.81 -0.18
C TYR A 348 -5.92 14.27 -0.64
N GLY A 349 -4.88 14.65 -1.38
CA GLY A 349 -4.69 16.00 -1.87
C GLY A 349 -4.12 16.93 -0.81
N ASP A 350 -3.41 16.42 0.17
CA ASP A 350 -2.75 17.24 1.17
C ASP A 350 -1.22 17.04 1.17
N VAL A 351 -0.55 18.05 1.71
CA VAL A 351 0.90 18.01 2.01
C VAL A 351 1.05 18.19 3.51
N ARG A 352 1.87 17.35 4.12
CA ARG A 352 2.09 17.32 5.56
C ARG A 352 3.57 17.36 5.91
N THR A 353 3.83 17.83 7.12
CA THR A 353 5.15 17.74 7.78
C THR A 353 4.99 16.90 9.04
N TYR A 354 5.78 15.87 9.17
CA TYR A 354 5.87 15.01 10.35
C TYR A 354 7.16 15.27 11.12
N ASP A 355 7.03 15.46 12.43
CA ASP A 355 8.14 15.55 13.38
C ASP A 355 8.30 14.19 14.09
N PRO A 356 9.34 13.40 13.77
CA PRO A 356 9.53 12.09 14.39
C PRO A 356 9.93 12.15 15.87
N VAL A 357 10.47 13.28 16.34
CA VAL A 357 10.86 13.46 17.75
C VAL A 357 9.63 13.69 18.63
N HIS A 358 8.74 14.58 18.21
CA HIS A 358 7.52 14.92 18.94
C HIS A 358 6.32 14.07 18.52
N ARG A 359 6.45 13.27 17.45
CA ARG A 359 5.39 12.45 16.85
C ARG A 359 4.13 13.27 16.52
N THR A 360 4.35 14.42 15.90
CA THR A 360 3.28 15.34 15.52
C THR A 360 3.27 15.56 14.01
N THR A 361 2.07 15.65 13.46
CA THR A 361 1.87 15.94 12.03
C THR A 361 1.17 17.29 11.86
N ARG A 362 1.72 18.14 10.99
CA ARG A 362 1.13 19.42 10.59
C ARG A 362 0.74 19.38 9.11
N VAL A 363 -0.47 19.80 8.80
CA VAL A 363 -0.92 20.01 7.43
C VAL A 363 -0.34 21.34 6.91
N ARG A 364 0.28 21.29 5.72
CA ARG A 364 0.94 22.42 5.05
C ARG A 364 0.10 22.96 3.88
N ALA A 365 -0.59 22.07 3.17
CA ALA A 365 -1.53 22.42 2.09
C ALA A 365 -2.63 21.38 1.98
N GLN A 366 -3.77 21.76 1.42
CA GLN A 366 -4.92 20.88 1.16
C GLN A 366 -5.59 21.24 -0.15
N GLY A 367 -6.36 20.30 -0.70
CA GLY A 367 -7.14 20.50 -1.92
C GLY A 367 -6.31 20.49 -3.19
N LEU A 368 -5.12 19.88 -3.14
CA LEU A 368 -4.34 19.57 -4.33
C LEU A 368 -4.96 18.35 -5.05
N ASN A 369 -4.79 18.31 -6.36
CA ASN A 369 -5.27 17.19 -7.19
C ASN A 369 -4.12 16.24 -7.52
N GLU A 370 -4.13 15.07 -6.91
CA GLU A 370 -3.09 14.04 -7.06
C GLU A 370 -1.67 14.60 -6.86
N PRO A 371 -1.33 15.13 -5.67
CA PRO A 371 0.04 15.55 -5.39
C PRO A 371 0.93 14.29 -5.29
N THR A 372 1.98 14.24 -6.09
CA THR A 372 2.92 13.09 -6.20
C THR A 372 4.26 13.39 -5.57
N GLY A 373 5.25 13.78 -6.36
CA GLY A 373 6.59 14.12 -5.89
C GLY A 373 6.62 15.43 -5.10
N ILE A 374 7.51 15.48 -4.13
CA ILE A 374 7.74 16.65 -3.27
C ILE A 374 9.22 16.81 -3.01
N GLU A 375 9.73 18.02 -3.14
CA GLU A 375 11.11 18.32 -2.83
C GLU A 375 11.23 19.68 -2.12
N ARG A 376 12.27 19.82 -1.31
CA ARG A 376 12.58 21.06 -0.62
C ARG A 376 13.49 21.94 -1.49
N SER A 377 13.03 23.13 -1.81
CA SER A 377 13.82 24.13 -2.52
C SER A 377 14.99 24.62 -1.67
N PRO A 378 16.06 25.15 -2.26
CA PRO A 378 17.25 25.63 -1.52
C PRO A 378 16.95 26.74 -0.51
N ASP A 379 15.90 27.52 -0.71
CA ASP A 379 15.43 28.58 0.20
C ASP A 379 14.42 28.09 1.25
N GLY A 380 14.13 26.76 1.26
CA GLY A 380 13.40 26.08 2.31
C GLY A 380 11.90 25.92 2.10
N ALA A 381 11.35 26.35 0.97
CA ALA A 381 9.97 26.06 0.61
C ALA A 381 9.79 24.61 0.17
N LEU A 382 8.57 24.09 0.26
CA LEU A 382 8.21 22.80 -0.33
C LEU A 382 7.70 23.02 -1.75
N VAL A 383 8.18 22.23 -2.70
CA VAL A 383 7.71 22.25 -4.09
C VAL A 383 7.13 20.88 -4.42
N VAL A 384 5.93 20.89 -5.02
CA VAL A 384 5.10 19.69 -5.19
C VAL A 384 4.65 19.58 -6.64
N ALA A 385 4.80 18.39 -7.21
CA ALA A 385 4.17 18.03 -8.47
C ALA A 385 2.69 17.70 -8.20
N GLU A 386 1.79 18.44 -8.80
CA GLU A 386 0.34 18.22 -8.75
C GLU A 386 -0.10 17.57 -10.06
N SER A 387 0.06 16.24 -10.13
CA SER A 387 -0.08 15.46 -11.36
C SER A 387 -1.45 15.57 -12.00
N GLY A 388 -2.49 15.44 -11.19
CA GLY A 388 -3.88 15.53 -11.68
C GLY A 388 -4.32 16.93 -12.12
N ALA A 389 -3.55 17.98 -11.76
CA ALA A 389 -3.80 19.36 -12.21
C ALA A 389 -2.80 19.81 -13.29
N GLY A 390 -1.83 19.00 -13.66
CA GLY A 390 -0.83 19.34 -14.67
C GLY A 390 0.00 20.57 -14.31
N ARG A 391 0.39 20.71 -13.04
CA ARG A 391 1.13 21.88 -12.55
C ARG A 391 2.12 21.55 -11.44
N VAL A 392 3.02 22.47 -11.18
CA VAL A 392 3.94 22.45 -10.05
C VAL A 392 3.61 23.61 -9.13
N VAL A 393 3.47 23.33 -7.84
CA VAL A 393 3.15 24.34 -6.83
C VAL A 393 4.26 24.48 -5.80
N ARG A 394 4.39 25.69 -5.25
CA ARG A 394 5.30 26.03 -4.16
C ARG A 394 4.51 26.36 -2.91
N ILE A 395 4.93 25.84 -1.77
CA ILE A 395 4.33 26.02 -0.46
C ILE A 395 5.34 26.74 0.43
N ASP A 396 5.10 28.01 0.72
CA ASP A 396 5.94 28.83 1.57
C ASP A 396 5.39 28.84 3.00
N GLY A 397 6.23 28.48 3.97
CA GLY A 397 5.93 28.65 5.38
C GLY A 397 6.12 30.10 5.82
N ARG A 398 5.13 30.69 6.49
CA ARG A 398 5.21 32.05 7.03
C ARG A 398 5.52 32.06 8.53
N ILE A 399 6.09 33.16 8.99
CA ILE A 399 6.44 33.38 10.41
C ILE A 399 5.19 33.31 11.31
N ASP A 400 4.02 33.72 10.80
CA ASP A 400 2.74 33.68 11.52
C ASP A 400 2.11 32.28 11.58
N GLY A 401 2.79 31.26 11.02
CA GLY A 401 2.32 29.88 11.01
C GLY A 401 1.31 29.54 9.92
N THR A 402 1.03 30.48 9.00
CA THR A 402 0.23 30.22 7.80
C THR A 402 1.16 29.79 6.65
N ASP A 403 0.67 28.89 5.82
CA ASP A 403 1.36 28.48 4.59
C ASP A 403 0.63 29.08 3.38
N THR A 404 1.38 29.49 2.36
CA THR A 404 0.82 30.00 1.10
C THR A 404 1.22 29.08 -0.05
N VAL A 405 0.24 28.75 -0.90
CA VAL A 405 0.45 27.95 -2.10
C VAL A 405 0.47 28.86 -3.32
N THR A 406 1.53 28.77 -4.12
CA THR A 406 1.69 29.52 -5.38
C THR A 406 2.03 28.56 -6.51
N VAL A 407 1.55 28.85 -7.73
CA VAL A 407 1.86 28.05 -8.91
C VAL A 407 3.22 28.50 -9.46
N LEU A 408 4.13 27.53 -9.67
CA LEU A 408 5.43 27.74 -10.30
C LEU A 408 5.40 27.48 -11.80
N ALA A 409 4.68 26.44 -12.22
CA ALA A 409 4.48 26.07 -13.62
C ALA A 409 3.11 25.41 -13.80
N GLU A 410 2.51 25.63 -14.96
CA GLU A 410 1.22 25.02 -15.36
C GLU A 410 1.25 24.60 -16.83
N GLY A 411 0.26 23.82 -17.25
CA GLY A 411 0.16 23.33 -18.63
C GLY A 411 1.05 22.12 -18.90
N LEU A 412 1.51 21.44 -17.87
CA LEU A 412 2.17 20.14 -17.93
C LEU A 412 1.12 19.05 -18.20
N ARG A 413 1.56 17.88 -18.66
CA ARG A 413 0.63 16.77 -18.89
C ARG A 413 0.37 15.99 -17.61
N HIS A 414 1.43 15.41 -17.05
CA HIS A 414 1.39 14.62 -15.82
C HIS A 414 2.73 14.76 -15.10
N PRO A 415 2.97 15.92 -14.41
CA PRO A 415 4.20 16.12 -13.65
C PRO A 415 4.26 15.15 -12.47
N VAL A 416 5.37 14.44 -12.28
CA VAL A 416 5.46 13.37 -11.27
C VAL A 416 6.42 13.69 -10.15
N ASP A 417 7.66 14.12 -10.45
CA ASP A 417 8.67 14.38 -9.42
C ASP A 417 9.47 15.64 -9.71
N ILE A 418 10.17 16.11 -8.68
CA ILE A 418 10.88 17.39 -8.68
C ILE A 418 12.29 17.20 -8.15
N ALA A 419 13.25 17.89 -8.74
CA ALA A 419 14.61 17.97 -8.23
C ALA A 419 15.17 19.37 -8.41
N PHE A 420 16.14 19.74 -7.55
CA PHE A 420 16.90 20.99 -7.65
C PHE A 420 18.38 20.71 -7.86
N ASP A 421 19.04 21.53 -8.66
CA ASP A 421 20.49 21.56 -8.72
C ASP A 421 21.10 22.53 -7.72
N ALA A 422 22.43 22.60 -7.70
CA ALA A 422 23.16 23.46 -6.78
C ALA A 422 22.94 24.97 -7.02
N GLU A 423 22.52 25.34 -8.21
CA GLU A 423 22.18 26.72 -8.60
C GLU A 423 20.72 27.05 -8.26
N GLY A 424 19.93 26.09 -7.76
CA GLY A 424 18.53 26.26 -7.41
C GLY A 424 17.57 26.18 -8.59
N ARG A 425 18.00 25.67 -9.74
CA ARG A 425 17.13 25.45 -10.89
C ARG A 425 16.24 24.24 -10.60
N CYS A 426 14.94 24.40 -10.88
CA CYS A 426 13.91 23.41 -10.64
C CYS A 426 13.70 22.54 -11.88
N TYR A 427 13.76 21.23 -11.71
CA TYR A 427 13.48 20.23 -12.74
C TYR A 427 12.25 19.44 -12.35
N VAL A 428 11.45 19.05 -13.36
CA VAL A 428 10.23 18.25 -13.19
C VAL A 428 10.20 17.13 -14.23
N SER A 429 9.88 15.91 -13.81
CA SER A 429 9.57 14.79 -14.72
C SER A 429 8.09 14.85 -15.12
N ASP A 430 7.80 14.53 -16.37
CA ASP A 430 6.45 14.39 -16.90
C ASP A 430 6.37 13.05 -17.63
N ASP A 431 5.73 12.06 -17.02
CA ASP A 431 5.75 10.68 -17.50
C ASP A 431 4.81 10.44 -18.68
N GLU A 432 3.75 11.25 -18.83
CA GLU A 432 2.92 11.22 -20.04
C GLU A 432 3.55 11.96 -21.24
N LEU A 433 4.37 12.96 -20.96
CA LEU A 433 5.13 13.66 -22.01
C LEU A 433 6.37 12.84 -22.41
N GLY A 434 6.84 11.95 -21.56
CA GLY A 434 8.10 11.22 -21.75
C GLY A 434 9.32 12.14 -21.70
N ALA A 435 9.31 13.15 -20.82
CA ALA A 435 10.33 14.19 -20.80
C ALA A 435 10.69 14.64 -19.38
N VAL A 436 11.87 15.22 -19.25
CA VAL A 436 12.27 16.04 -18.09
C VAL A 436 12.36 17.49 -18.54
N LEU A 437 11.71 18.35 -17.79
CA LEU A 437 11.63 19.78 -18.06
C LEU A 437 12.33 20.56 -16.94
N ARG A 438 12.89 21.74 -17.28
CA ARG A 438 13.34 22.74 -16.32
C ARG A 438 12.29 23.86 -16.26
N ILE A 439 11.96 24.29 -15.06
CA ILE A 439 11.07 25.43 -14.84
C ILE A 439 11.89 26.72 -14.81
N ASP A 440 11.58 27.65 -15.70
CA ASP A 440 12.17 28.98 -15.80
C ASP A 440 11.08 30.06 -15.63
N ASP A 441 11.47 31.34 -15.39
CA ASP A 441 10.53 32.48 -15.21
C ASP A 441 9.53 32.66 -16.37
N GLY A 442 9.81 32.13 -17.54
CA GLY A 442 8.99 32.27 -18.74
C GLY A 442 8.23 31.00 -19.15
N GLY A 443 8.25 29.95 -18.35
CA GLY A 443 7.66 28.67 -18.66
C GLY A 443 8.62 27.49 -18.45
N THR A 444 8.47 26.44 -19.26
CA THR A 444 9.30 25.24 -19.15
C THR A 444 10.23 25.08 -20.35
N VAL A 445 11.41 24.51 -20.11
CA VAL A 445 12.41 24.17 -21.13
C VAL A 445 12.68 22.67 -21.07
N THR A 446 12.59 21.97 -22.19
CA THR A 446 12.91 20.54 -22.25
C THR A 446 14.41 20.33 -22.04
N VAL A 447 14.76 19.48 -21.07
CA VAL A 447 16.12 19.06 -20.75
C VAL A 447 16.44 17.72 -21.39
N ALA A 448 15.48 16.79 -21.36
CA ALA A 448 15.56 15.50 -22.05
C ALA A 448 14.16 15.09 -22.51
N ASP A 449 14.07 14.46 -23.65
CA ASP A 449 12.86 13.91 -24.24
C ASP A 449 13.09 12.51 -24.80
N GLY A 450 12.02 11.90 -25.35
CA GLY A 450 12.09 10.54 -25.87
C GLY A 450 12.36 9.48 -24.79
N LEU A 451 12.06 9.81 -23.54
CA LEU A 451 12.03 8.88 -22.42
C LEU A 451 10.69 8.11 -22.49
N GLY A 452 10.62 6.96 -21.84
CA GLY A 452 9.35 6.24 -21.72
C GLY A 452 8.42 6.94 -20.74
N ALA A 453 8.49 6.55 -19.47
CA ALA A 453 7.73 7.19 -18.39
C ALA A 453 8.69 7.61 -17.26
N PRO A 454 9.36 8.78 -17.38
CA PRO A 454 10.28 9.26 -16.37
C PRO A 454 9.52 9.69 -15.11
N GLN A 455 9.88 9.10 -13.98
CA GLN A 455 9.28 9.40 -12.67
C GLN A 455 10.32 10.01 -11.73
N GLY A 456 10.83 9.27 -10.74
CA GLY A 456 11.74 9.80 -9.73
C GLY A 456 12.90 10.60 -10.33
N LEU A 457 13.17 11.77 -9.77
CA LEU A 457 14.23 12.68 -10.17
C LEU A 457 15.25 12.90 -9.05
N ALA A 458 16.54 12.98 -9.42
CA ALA A 458 17.58 13.45 -8.52
C ALA A 458 18.70 14.13 -9.30
N VAL A 459 19.30 15.18 -8.75
CA VAL A 459 20.45 15.87 -9.35
C VAL A 459 21.69 15.65 -8.49
N ARG A 460 22.79 15.23 -9.10
CA ARG A 460 24.08 15.06 -8.46
C ARG A 460 25.17 15.69 -9.32
N GLY A 461 25.68 16.85 -8.88
CA GLY A 461 26.64 17.63 -9.66
C GLY A 461 26.05 18.08 -10.99
N ASP A 462 26.63 17.62 -12.09
CA ASP A 462 26.27 17.95 -13.47
C ASP A 462 25.34 16.92 -14.12
N GLU A 463 24.90 15.94 -13.34
CA GLU A 463 24.07 14.84 -13.84
C GLU A 463 22.69 14.85 -13.17
N LEU A 464 21.66 14.79 -13.99
CA LEU A 464 20.30 14.53 -13.56
C LEU A 464 19.99 13.04 -13.79
N PHE A 465 19.45 12.39 -12.80
CA PHE A 465 19.02 11.00 -12.86
C PHE A 465 17.49 10.92 -12.85
N THR A 466 16.95 10.00 -13.62
CA THR A 466 15.51 9.70 -13.63
C THR A 466 15.24 8.21 -13.75
N VAL A 467 14.19 7.76 -13.06
CA VAL A 467 13.68 6.39 -13.16
C VAL A 467 12.67 6.33 -14.31
N ASP A 468 13.04 5.66 -15.39
CA ASP A 468 12.17 5.39 -16.52
C ASP A 468 11.42 4.07 -16.25
N VAL A 469 10.17 4.16 -15.79
CA VAL A 469 9.41 2.98 -15.35
C VAL A 469 8.91 2.13 -16.51
N GLU A 470 8.67 2.71 -17.69
CA GLU A 470 8.28 1.96 -18.88
C GLU A 470 9.40 1.04 -19.34
N HIS A 471 10.65 1.56 -19.36
CA HIS A 471 11.84 0.78 -19.74
C HIS A 471 12.50 0.09 -18.54
N ARG A 472 12.00 0.28 -17.32
CA ARG A 472 12.51 -0.30 -16.09
C ARG A 472 14.01 -0.05 -15.90
N CYS A 473 14.44 1.19 -16.11
CA CYS A 473 15.84 1.56 -16.06
C CYS A 473 16.06 2.88 -15.30
N LEU A 474 17.30 3.08 -14.87
CA LEU A 474 17.80 4.38 -14.39
C LEU A 474 18.55 5.05 -15.54
N ARG A 475 18.08 6.23 -15.90
CA ARG A 475 18.76 7.08 -16.89
C ARG A 475 19.50 8.21 -16.22
N ALA A 476 20.65 8.57 -16.79
CA ALA A 476 21.39 9.77 -16.45
C ALA A 476 21.41 10.73 -17.64
N VAL A 477 21.20 12.00 -17.37
CA VAL A 477 21.20 13.10 -18.34
C VAL A 477 22.27 14.10 -17.92
N SER A 478 23.22 14.40 -18.80
CA SER A 478 24.19 15.48 -18.58
C SER A 478 23.48 16.85 -18.69
N LEU A 479 23.52 17.63 -17.62
CA LEU A 479 22.95 18.99 -17.62
C LEU A 479 23.75 19.97 -18.49
N THR A 480 24.99 19.64 -18.83
CA THR A 480 25.84 20.44 -19.70
C THR A 480 25.66 20.12 -21.19
N THR A 481 25.57 18.82 -21.55
CA THR A 481 25.54 18.40 -22.96
C THR A 481 24.17 17.94 -23.43
N GLY A 482 23.25 17.59 -22.53
CA GLY A 482 21.96 16.97 -22.83
C GLY A 482 22.07 15.49 -23.21
N GLU A 483 23.27 14.90 -23.21
CA GLU A 483 23.47 13.49 -23.52
C GLU A 483 22.82 12.60 -22.46
N THR A 484 22.16 11.54 -22.91
CA THR A 484 21.51 10.55 -22.05
C THR A 484 22.25 9.21 -22.10
N ARG A 485 22.27 8.49 -20.95
CA ARG A 485 22.78 7.12 -20.88
C ARG A 485 21.94 6.29 -19.91
N ILE A 486 22.04 4.98 -20.02
CA ILE A 486 21.42 4.05 -19.06
C ILE A 486 22.49 3.63 -18.04
N ASP A 487 22.20 3.81 -16.77
CA ASP A 487 23.08 3.47 -15.65
C ASP A 487 22.69 2.19 -14.93
N ALA A 488 21.39 1.79 -14.95
CA ALA A 488 20.92 0.49 -14.49
C ALA A 488 19.70 0.03 -15.31
N GLU A 489 19.54 -1.27 -15.45
CA GLU A 489 18.47 -1.91 -16.21
C GLU A 489 17.81 -3.03 -15.41
N ASN A 490 16.65 -3.48 -15.88
CA ASN A 490 15.84 -4.53 -15.25
C ASN A 490 15.48 -4.23 -13.79
N LEU A 491 15.25 -2.96 -13.49
CA LEU A 491 14.82 -2.53 -12.16
C LEU A 491 13.40 -3.02 -11.88
N ALA A 492 13.14 -3.40 -10.64
CA ALA A 492 11.81 -3.81 -10.20
C ALA A 492 10.94 -2.58 -9.91
N VAL A 493 10.64 -1.80 -10.93
CA VAL A 493 9.82 -0.58 -10.87
C VAL A 493 8.58 -0.72 -11.73
N GLY A 494 7.50 -0.07 -11.30
CA GLY A 494 6.21 -0.12 -11.99
C GLY A 494 5.54 -1.49 -11.94
N LEU A 495 4.59 -1.71 -12.84
CA LEU A 495 3.92 -2.99 -13.00
C LEU A 495 4.84 -4.01 -13.70
N PRO A 496 4.64 -5.31 -13.46
CA PRO A 496 5.36 -6.34 -14.19
C PRO A 496 5.15 -6.23 -15.70
N PRO A 497 6.13 -6.63 -16.53
CA PRO A 497 6.01 -6.56 -17.99
C PRO A 497 4.75 -7.26 -18.51
N GLY A 498 4.03 -6.60 -19.41
CA GLY A 498 2.80 -7.13 -20.02
C GLY A 498 1.54 -6.95 -19.17
N ILE A 499 1.64 -6.36 -17.99
CA ILE A 499 0.50 -5.98 -17.16
C ILE A 499 0.17 -4.51 -17.41
N THR A 500 -1.08 -4.27 -17.81
CA THR A 500 -1.66 -2.92 -17.86
C THR A 500 -2.87 -2.87 -16.93
N ARG A 501 -2.96 -1.84 -16.09
CA ARG A 501 -4.19 -1.50 -15.38
C ARG A 501 -4.85 -0.37 -16.12
N THR A 502 -6.06 -0.61 -16.60
CA THR A 502 -6.80 0.33 -17.45
C THR A 502 -7.68 1.30 -16.67
N GLU A 503 -7.87 1.07 -15.40
CA GLU A 503 -8.69 1.93 -14.56
C GLU A 503 -7.91 2.31 -13.32
N PRO A 504 -7.79 3.63 -13.01
CA PRO A 504 -7.48 4.02 -11.66
C PRO A 504 -8.57 3.41 -10.80
N ALA A 505 -8.19 2.74 -9.75
CA ALA A 505 -9.12 2.22 -8.79
C ALA A 505 -9.73 3.42 -8.06
N LEU A 506 -10.74 4.00 -8.66
CA LEU A 506 -11.35 5.22 -8.15
C LEU A 506 -12.33 4.95 -7.03
N PHE A 507 -12.34 5.82 -6.13
CA PHE A 507 -13.09 6.01 -4.96
C PHE A 507 -14.53 6.32 -5.21
N ALA A 508 -15.37 5.46 -4.79
CA ALA A 508 -16.65 5.83 -4.23
C ALA A 508 -16.45 6.07 -2.72
N ALA A 509 -16.97 7.19 -2.19
CA ALA A 509 -17.10 7.45 -0.76
C ALA A 509 -15.84 7.87 0.06
N GLY A 510 -14.91 8.60 -0.53
CA GLY A 510 -13.89 9.33 0.25
C GLY A 510 -12.67 8.53 0.69
N MET A 511 -12.51 7.34 0.17
CA MET A 511 -11.25 6.62 0.22
C MET A 511 -10.50 6.77 -1.11
N PRO A 512 -9.21 7.12 -1.25
CA PRO A 512 -8.47 7.12 -2.50
C PRO A 512 -8.33 5.70 -3.05
N GLY A 513 -8.25 5.52 -4.37
CA GLY A 513 -7.98 4.26 -5.02
C GLY A 513 -6.63 3.67 -4.70
N THR A 514 -6.33 2.56 -5.35
CA THR A 514 -4.96 2.10 -5.37
C THR A 514 -4.14 3.20 -6.04
N PRO A 515 -3.13 3.75 -5.33
CA PRO A 515 -2.34 4.86 -5.84
C PRO A 515 -1.68 4.55 -7.18
N HIS A 516 -1.49 5.58 -8.02
CA HIS A 516 -0.67 5.44 -9.21
C HIS A 516 0.76 5.08 -8.79
N PRO A 517 1.39 4.06 -9.39
CA PRO A 517 2.76 3.70 -9.06
C PRO A 517 3.71 4.88 -9.28
N PHE A 518 4.50 5.19 -8.27
CA PHE A 518 5.55 6.19 -8.31
C PHE A 518 6.87 5.59 -7.84
N ALA A 519 7.89 5.63 -8.67
CA ALA A 519 9.22 5.13 -8.35
C ALA A 519 10.13 6.32 -8.01
N GLY A 520 10.18 6.69 -6.72
CA GLY A 520 10.98 7.83 -6.23
C GLY A 520 12.49 7.59 -6.29
N LEU A 521 13.24 8.69 -6.36
CA LEU A 521 14.70 8.71 -6.43
C LEU A 521 15.27 9.81 -5.52
N ALA A 522 16.34 9.53 -4.82
CA ALA A 522 17.03 10.51 -3.98
C ALA A 522 18.55 10.35 -4.04
N VAL A 523 19.29 11.42 -3.73
CA VAL A 523 20.76 11.41 -3.56
C VAL A 523 21.09 11.41 -2.07
N ALA A 524 21.86 10.43 -1.64
CA ALA A 524 22.37 10.37 -0.27
C ALA A 524 23.58 11.31 -0.06
N PRO A 525 23.89 11.70 1.19
CA PRO A 525 25.03 12.57 1.49
C PRO A 525 26.40 12.04 1.00
N ASP A 526 26.53 10.72 0.87
CA ASP A 526 27.73 10.07 0.32
C ASP A 526 27.74 10.01 -1.23
N GLY A 527 26.74 10.59 -1.89
CA GLY A 527 26.61 10.60 -3.34
C GLY A 527 26.04 9.32 -3.93
N SER A 528 25.61 8.34 -3.12
CA SER A 528 24.85 7.19 -3.62
C SER A 528 23.42 7.60 -4.00
N LEU A 529 22.82 6.86 -4.93
CA LEU A 529 21.43 7.03 -5.30
C LEU A 529 20.58 6.02 -4.53
N LEU A 530 19.42 6.47 -4.08
CA LEU A 530 18.40 5.64 -3.45
C LEU A 530 17.18 5.61 -4.37
N LEU A 531 16.70 4.42 -4.68
CA LEU A 531 15.63 4.20 -5.64
C LEU A 531 14.55 3.31 -5.02
N SER A 532 13.31 3.73 -5.14
CA SER A 532 12.16 2.94 -4.74
C SER A 532 11.88 1.85 -5.77
N ALA A 533 12.21 0.59 -5.44
CA ALA A 533 11.85 -0.57 -6.24
C ALA A 533 10.40 -0.99 -5.92
N ASN A 534 9.47 -0.13 -6.31
CA ASN A 534 8.04 -0.27 -6.00
C ASN A 534 7.35 -1.46 -6.68
N GLY A 535 8.02 -2.14 -7.60
CA GLY A 535 7.54 -3.39 -8.20
C GLY A 535 7.82 -4.64 -7.35
N GLU A 536 8.71 -4.55 -6.35
CA GLU A 536 9.07 -5.69 -5.48
C GLU A 536 9.00 -5.37 -3.97
N GLY A 537 8.73 -4.13 -3.58
CA GLY A 537 8.67 -3.73 -2.16
C GLY A 537 10.04 -3.60 -1.51
N SER A 538 11.05 -3.09 -2.22
CA SER A 538 12.36 -2.80 -1.66
C SER A 538 12.83 -1.39 -1.98
N VAL A 539 13.89 -0.93 -1.29
CA VAL A 539 14.67 0.24 -1.66
C VAL A 539 16.04 -0.23 -2.14
N LEU A 540 16.44 0.26 -3.30
CA LEU A 540 17.76 0.00 -3.88
C LEU A 540 18.71 1.14 -3.56
N ARG A 541 19.97 0.79 -3.30
CA ARG A 541 21.08 1.75 -3.20
C ARG A 541 22.09 1.48 -4.31
N LEU A 542 22.42 2.52 -5.08
CA LEU A 542 23.45 2.51 -6.09
C LEU A 542 24.62 3.35 -5.59
N SER A 543 25.72 2.71 -5.25
CA SER A 543 26.97 3.38 -4.81
C SER A 543 27.93 3.48 -5.98
N ALA A 544 28.54 4.66 -6.18
CA ALA A 544 29.51 4.84 -7.26
C ALA A 544 30.73 3.93 -7.03
N ARG A 545 31.15 3.21 -8.07
CA ARG A 545 32.38 2.45 -8.03
C ARG A 545 33.58 3.39 -8.02
N ALA A 546 34.58 3.07 -7.22
CA ALA A 546 35.86 3.76 -7.31
C ALA A 546 36.41 3.60 -8.74
N PRO A 547 36.97 4.66 -9.35
CA PRO A 547 37.66 4.51 -10.64
C PRO A 547 38.80 3.49 -10.46
N LEU A 548 38.85 2.51 -11.40
CA LEU A 548 39.91 1.48 -11.46
C LEU A 548 41.29 2.12 -11.66
#